data_b9bf12f67ced1fc9f87c7f3b4ed6fc50
#
_entry.id   b9bf12f67ced1fc9f87c7f3b4ed6fc50
#
_cell.length_a   1.000
_cell.length_b   1.000
_cell.length_c   1.000
_cell.angle_alpha   90.00
_cell.angle_beta   90.00
_cell.angle_gamma   90.00
#
_symmetry.space_group_name_H-M   'P 1'
#
loop_
_entity.id
_entity.type
_entity.pdbx_description
1 polymer ?
#
loop_
_entity_poly.entity_id
_entity_poly.type
_entity_poly.pdbx_seq_one_letter_code
_entity_poly.pdbx_strand_id
1 'polypeptide(L)'
;IILVGLNISTTFDETPFLNFHGKGGGAYKIRYATKDTPFWGAYLTDIIKDFPEAESNKAMSYLKKNPDIVDQNIVTFLQEIKDLGSENPKIFAFGNDAYNILDSISNKKFSLHKLHHYSWRGSEYYKNNKENYRKHLLEQIYR
;
A
#
# COMPACT_ATOMS: atom_id res chain seq x y z
N ILE A 1 -8.15 -2.33 9.75
CA ILE A 1 -7.83 -1.76 8.43
C ILE A 1 -6.33 -1.86 8.19
N ILE A 2 -5.95 -2.31 7.00
CA ILE A 2 -4.57 -2.43 6.55
C ILE A 2 -4.41 -1.66 5.25
N LEU A 3 -3.44 -0.75 5.20
CA LEU A 3 -3.08 0.00 4.00
C LEU A 3 -1.80 -0.63 3.40
N VAL A 4 -1.82 -0.96 2.11
CA VAL A 4 -0.77 -1.78 1.51
C VAL A 4 -0.19 -1.12 0.27
N GLY A 5 1.12 -0.87 0.27
CA GLY A 5 1.91 -0.49 -0.89
C GLY A 5 2.48 -1.69 -1.64
N LEU A 6 3.11 -1.45 -2.79
CA LEU A 6 3.79 -2.49 -3.55
C LEU A 6 5.12 -2.84 -2.90
N ASN A 7 6.01 -1.87 -2.78
CA ASN A 7 7.36 -2.00 -2.25
C ASN A 7 7.90 -0.67 -1.76
N ILE A 8 8.95 -0.70 -0.98
CA ILE A 8 9.65 0.51 -0.55
C ILE A 8 10.31 1.22 -1.73
N SER A 9 10.26 2.54 -1.76
CA SER A 9 10.81 3.34 -2.86
C SER A 9 12.31 3.63 -2.73
N THR A 10 12.87 3.48 -1.54
CA THR A 10 14.29 3.73 -1.25
C THR A 10 14.73 2.94 -0.02
N THR A 11 16.03 2.74 0.12
CA THR A 11 16.60 2.20 1.37
C THR A 11 16.48 3.24 2.47
N PHE A 12 16.10 2.81 3.66
CA PHE A 12 16.12 3.63 4.87
C PHE A 12 17.21 3.11 5.80
N ASP A 13 17.91 4.05 6.44
CA ASP A 13 18.74 3.71 7.56
C ASP A 13 17.87 3.03 8.64
N GLU A 14 18.45 2.17 9.41
CA GLU A 14 17.90 1.19 10.36
C GLU A 14 16.68 1.59 11.24
N THR A 15 16.03 2.71 10.98
CA THR A 15 14.87 3.16 11.75
C THR A 15 13.62 2.45 11.27
N PRO A 16 13.00 1.59 12.09
CA PRO A 16 11.76 0.88 11.73
C PRO A 16 10.64 1.84 11.33
N PHE A 17 9.78 1.40 10.38
CA PHE A 17 8.55 2.08 9.96
C PHE A 17 8.72 3.43 9.24
N LEU A 18 9.91 3.79 8.76
CA LEU A 18 10.12 5.05 8.03
C LEU A 18 9.64 5.05 6.59
N ASN A 19 9.36 3.90 5.99
CA ASN A 19 9.03 3.77 4.57
C ASN A 19 7.82 4.62 4.09
N PHE A 20 6.90 4.97 4.98
CA PHE A 20 5.77 5.86 4.69
C PHE A 20 5.89 7.26 5.33
N HIS A 21 7.01 7.57 5.96
CA HIS A 21 7.24 8.83 6.68
C HIS A 21 8.33 9.71 6.07
N GLY A 22 8.81 9.36 4.88
CA GLY A 22 9.83 10.13 4.17
C GLY A 22 9.38 11.56 3.81
N LYS A 23 10.35 12.46 3.66
CA LYS A 23 10.13 13.88 3.33
C LYS A 23 9.66 14.12 1.89
N GLY A 24 9.58 13.07 1.06
CA GLY A 24 9.21 13.15 -0.36
C GLY A 24 8.01 12.26 -0.71
N GLY A 25 7.70 12.18 -2.02
CA GLY A 25 6.80 11.15 -2.58
C GLY A 25 5.32 11.28 -2.27
N GLY A 26 4.88 12.27 -1.53
CA GLY A 26 3.46 12.49 -1.25
C GLY A 26 2.91 11.73 -0.04
N ALA A 27 3.76 11.10 0.78
CA ALA A 27 3.36 10.40 2.01
C ALA A 27 2.54 11.29 2.98
N TYR A 28 2.79 12.61 2.96
CA TYR A 28 2.00 13.58 3.72
C TYR A 28 0.50 13.53 3.38
N LYS A 29 0.13 13.11 2.15
CA LYS A 29 -1.27 12.96 1.73
C LYS A 29 -1.95 11.83 2.48
N ILE A 30 -1.25 10.70 2.73
CA ILE A 30 -1.78 9.59 3.52
C ILE A 30 -2.09 10.10 4.92
N ARG A 31 -1.11 10.72 5.58
CA ARG A 31 -1.27 11.25 6.93
C ARG A 31 -2.44 12.24 7.03
N TYR A 32 -2.56 13.14 6.06
CA TYR A 32 -3.67 14.09 6.03
C TYR A 32 -5.02 13.40 5.77
N ALA A 33 -5.05 12.47 4.82
CA ALA A 33 -6.27 11.80 4.42
C ALA A 33 -6.83 10.88 5.49
N THR A 34 -5.97 10.26 6.29
CA THR A 34 -6.38 9.30 7.34
C THR A 34 -6.75 9.98 8.65
N LYS A 35 -6.26 11.21 8.90
CA LYS A 35 -6.51 11.92 10.16
C LYS A 35 -8.02 12.06 10.45
N ASP A 36 -8.43 11.71 11.65
CA ASP A 36 -9.83 11.78 12.13
C ASP A 36 -10.81 10.97 11.26
N THR A 37 -10.38 9.81 10.79
CA THR A 37 -11.17 8.86 10.00
C THR A 37 -10.99 7.44 10.55
N PRO A 38 -11.80 6.46 10.12
CA PRO A 38 -11.57 5.04 10.45
C PRO A 38 -10.22 4.47 9.99
N PHE A 39 -9.50 5.17 9.12
CA PHE A 39 -8.13 4.80 8.71
C PHE A 39 -7.04 5.29 9.67
N TRP A 40 -7.39 6.15 10.65
CA TRP A 40 -6.41 6.63 11.62
C TRP A 40 -5.97 5.48 12.53
N GLY A 41 -4.67 5.22 12.55
CA GLY A 41 -4.12 4.06 13.25
C GLY A 41 -4.17 2.75 12.45
N ALA A 42 -4.58 2.78 11.17
CA ALA A 42 -4.48 1.62 10.28
C ALA A 42 -3.03 1.12 10.18
N TYR A 43 -2.85 -0.18 10.11
CA TYR A 43 -1.55 -0.77 9.85
C TYR A 43 -1.11 -0.46 8.42
N LEU A 44 0.13 -0.05 8.24
CA LEU A 44 0.67 0.40 6.96
C LEU A 44 1.90 -0.42 6.60
N THR A 45 1.87 -1.11 5.47
CA THR A 45 2.92 -2.04 5.05
C THR A 45 3.06 -2.10 3.52
N ASP A 46 4.08 -2.81 3.05
CA ASP A 46 4.28 -3.14 1.64
C ASP A 46 4.17 -4.66 1.44
N ILE A 47 3.71 -5.12 0.25
CA ILE A 47 3.66 -6.55 -0.08
C ILE A 47 5.07 -7.08 -0.27
N ILE A 48 5.88 -6.38 -1.06
CA ILE A 48 7.25 -6.78 -1.38
C ILE A 48 8.19 -6.12 -0.38
N LYS A 49 8.80 -6.94 0.44
CA LYS A 49 9.78 -6.53 1.46
C LYS A 49 11.18 -6.46 0.84
N ASP A 50 12.03 -5.64 1.41
CA ASP A 50 13.47 -5.60 1.14
C ASP A 50 13.86 -5.41 -0.35
N PHE A 51 12.98 -4.84 -1.16
CA PHE A 51 13.25 -4.51 -2.56
C PHE A 51 13.02 -3.02 -2.82
N PRO A 52 14.02 -2.17 -2.56
CA PRO A 52 13.90 -0.73 -2.76
C PRO A 52 13.97 -0.37 -4.25
N GLU A 53 12.85 0.05 -4.82
CA GLU A 53 12.76 0.54 -6.20
C GLU A 53 11.67 1.60 -6.30
N ALA A 54 12.05 2.81 -6.70
CA ALA A 54 11.16 3.95 -6.81
C ALA A 54 10.24 3.90 -8.04
N GLU A 55 10.66 3.20 -9.09
CA GLU A 55 9.91 3.08 -10.32
C GLU A 55 9.14 1.76 -10.37
N SER A 56 7.81 1.81 -10.21
CA SER A 56 6.97 0.61 -10.19
C SER A 56 7.12 -0.28 -11.44
N ASN A 57 7.34 0.31 -12.61
CA ASN A 57 7.57 -0.46 -13.84
C ASN A 57 8.84 -1.32 -13.77
N LYS A 58 9.91 -0.80 -13.17
CA LYS A 58 11.15 -1.56 -12.95
C LYS A 58 10.94 -2.65 -11.90
N ALA A 59 10.26 -2.31 -10.80
CA ALA A 59 9.89 -3.28 -9.78
C ALA A 59 9.08 -4.43 -10.40
N MET A 60 8.01 -4.14 -11.11
CA MET A 60 7.18 -5.16 -11.75
C MET A 60 7.92 -5.97 -12.81
N SER A 61 8.83 -5.36 -13.58
CA SER A 61 9.66 -6.08 -14.55
C SER A 61 10.60 -7.07 -13.87
N TYR A 62 11.15 -6.71 -12.72
CA TYR A 62 11.99 -7.59 -11.92
C TYR A 62 11.17 -8.74 -11.31
N LEU A 63 10.05 -8.43 -10.70
CA LEU A 63 9.18 -9.41 -10.04
C LEU A 63 8.63 -10.45 -11.02
N LYS A 64 8.26 -10.05 -12.24
CA LYS A 64 7.84 -10.99 -13.30
C LYS A 64 8.93 -12.00 -13.70
N LYS A 65 10.20 -11.61 -13.59
CA LYS A 65 11.35 -12.50 -13.88
C LYS A 65 11.72 -13.37 -12.67
N ASN A 66 11.24 -13.03 -11.49
CA ASN A 66 11.57 -13.67 -10.22
C ASN A 66 10.30 -14.01 -9.43
N PRO A 67 9.43 -14.91 -9.93
CA PRO A 67 8.16 -15.23 -9.27
C PRO A 67 8.34 -15.79 -7.87
N ASP A 68 9.41 -16.51 -7.60
CA ASP A 68 9.71 -17.07 -6.27
C ASP A 68 9.83 -15.97 -5.20
N ILE A 69 10.33 -14.78 -5.58
CA ILE A 69 10.39 -13.62 -4.67
C ILE A 69 8.99 -13.14 -4.33
N VAL A 70 8.09 -13.10 -5.32
CA VAL A 70 6.70 -12.73 -5.08
C VAL A 70 6.04 -13.72 -4.13
N ASP A 71 6.19 -15.02 -4.38
CA ASP A 71 5.59 -16.07 -3.55
C ASP A 71 6.09 -16.03 -2.10
N GLN A 72 7.40 -15.85 -1.88
CA GLN A 72 7.98 -15.70 -0.54
C GLN A 72 7.42 -14.46 0.19
N ASN A 73 7.30 -13.33 -0.52
CA ASN A 73 6.75 -12.12 0.06
C ASN A 73 5.26 -12.24 0.39
N ILE A 74 4.49 -12.97 -0.44
CA ILE A 74 3.09 -13.28 -0.16
C ILE A 74 2.97 -14.10 1.14
N VAL A 75 3.80 -15.11 1.32
CA VAL A 75 3.81 -15.92 2.56
C VAL A 75 4.10 -15.03 3.77
N THR A 76 5.12 -14.18 3.67
CA THR A 76 5.48 -13.22 4.74
C THR A 76 4.34 -12.26 5.04
N PHE A 77 3.71 -11.70 4.00
CA PHE A 77 2.57 -10.78 4.15
C PHE A 77 1.35 -11.46 4.81
N LEU A 78 1.02 -12.68 4.43
CA LEU A 78 -0.09 -13.42 5.04
C LEU A 78 0.19 -13.76 6.52
N GLN A 79 1.46 -14.05 6.85
CA GLN A 79 1.85 -14.25 8.26
C GLN A 79 1.74 -12.95 9.05
N GLU A 80 2.19 -11.82 8.48
CA GLU A 80 2.06 -10.50 9.08
C GLU A 80 0.60 -10.14 9.41
N ILE A 81 -0.33 -10.40 8.47
CA ILE A 81 -1.78 -10.22 8.72
C ILE A 81 -2.27 -11.10 9.87
N LYS A 82 -1.83 -12.35 9.91
CA LYS A 82 -2.19 -13.28 10.98
C LYS A 82 -1.69 -12.79 12.34
N ASP A 83 -0.47 -12.29 12.40
CA ASP A 83 0.15 -11.78 13.63
C ASP A 83 -0.56 -10.52 14.16
N LEU A 84 -1.23 -9.76 13.28
CA LEU A 84 -2.11 -8.65 13.68
C LEU A 84 -3.41 -9.12 14.37
N GLY A 85 -3.71 -10.41 14.37
CA GLY A 85 -4.88 -10.98 15.04
C GLY A 85 -6.23 -10.61 14.44
N SER A 86 -6.27 -10.15 13.20
CA SER A 86 -7.53 -9.79 12.53
C SER A 86 -8.11 -10.99 11.79
N GLU A 87 -9.33 -11.39 12.15
CA GLU A 87 -10.04 -12.51 11.49
C GLU A 87 -10.57 -12.12 10.10
N ASN A 88 -10.98 -10.86 9.92
CA ASN A 88 -11.55 -10.34 8.68
C ASN A 88 -10.92 -8.99 8.32
N PRO A 89 -9.66 -8.95 7.92
CA PRO A 89 -8.99 -7.69 7.63
C PRO A 89 -9.57 -7.02 6.39
N LYS A 90 -9.78 -5.70 6.50
CA LYS A 90 -10.07 -4.84 5.34
C LYS A 90 -8.77 -4.29 4.81
N ILE A 91 -8.40 -4.69 3.60
CA ILE A 91 -7.15 -4.30 2.94
C ILE A 91 -7.44 -3.25 1.87
N PHE A 92 -6.69 -2.17 1.91
CA PHE A 92 -6.74 -1.10 0.93
C PHE A 92 -5.39 -0.97 0.23
N ALA A 93 -5.32 -1.39 -1.03
CA ALA A 93 -4.11 -1.42 -1.83
C ALA A 93 -3.87 -0.11 -2.57
N PHE A 94 -2.67 0.44 -2.46
CA PHE A 94 -2.26 1.64 -3.20
C PHE A 94 -1.83 1.29 -4.63
N GLY A 95 -2.64 1.66 -5.60
CA GLY A 95 -2.36 1.49 -7.02
C GLY A 95 -2.74 0.10 -7.57
N ASN A 96 -2.50 -0.07 -8.88
CA ASN A 96 -2.90 -1.28 -9.58
C ASN A 96 -2.01 -2.48 -9.26
N ASP A 97 -0.71 -2.28 -9.16
CA ASP A 97 0.24 -3.39 -9.01
C ASP A 97 0.07 -4.10 -7.68
N ALA A 98 -0.01 -3.33 -6.57
CA ALA A 98 -0.31 -3.89 -5.25
C ALA A 98 -1.68 -4.57 -5.23
N TYR A 99 -2.70 -3.92 -5.80
CA TYR A 99 -4.04 -4.49 -5.89
C TYR A 99 -4.05 -5.84 -6.63
N ASN A 100 -3.42 -5.93 -7.80
CA ASN A 100 -3.44 -7.14 -8.63
C ASN A 100 -2.74 -8.32 -7.94
N ILE A 101 -1.63 -8.10 -7.24
CA ILE A 101 -0.97 -9.15 -6.46
C ILE A 101 -1.89 -9.63 -5.34
N LEU A 102 -2.51 -8.72 -4.58
CA LEU A 102 -3.41 -9.07 -3.49
C LEU A 102 -4.70 -9.75 -3.98
N ASP A 103 -5.23 -9.32 -5.11
CA ASP A 103 -6.44 -9.92 -5.71
C ASP A 103 -6.20 -11.38 -6.10
N SER A 104 -5.01 -11.70 -6.62
CA SER A 104 -4.64 -13.07 -6.99
C SER A 104 -4.61 -14.05 -5.79
N ILE A 105 -4.46 -13.53 -4.57
CA ILE A 105 -4.34 -14.33 -3.35
C ILE A 105 -5.51 -14.15 -2.37
N SER A 106 -6.47 -13.29 -2.70
CA SER A 106 -7.53 -12.90 -1.74
C SER A 106 -8.39 -14.09 -1.30
N ASN A 107 -8.73 -15.00 -2.21
CA ASN A 107 -9.51 -16.22 -1.95
C ASN A 107 -10.53 -16.08 -0.80
N LYS A 108 -11.15 -14.90 -0.66
CA LYS A 108 -12.09 -14.54 0.42
C LYS A 108 -11.49 -14.50 1.84
N LYS A 109 -10.17 -14.49 2.00
CA LYS A 109 -9.52 -14.39 3.32
C LYS A 109 -9.55 -12.96 3.89
N PHE A 110 -9.81 -11.97 3.04
CA PHE A 110 -9.92 -10.57 3.41
C PHE A 110 -10.77 -9.81 2.38
N SER A 111 -11.35 -8.69 2.78
CA SER A 111 -11.94 -7.76 1.82
C SER A 111 -10.88 -6.85 1.22
N LEU A 112 -10.86 -6.73 -0.11
CA LEU A 112 -9.84 -5.97 -0.83
C LEU A 112 -10.46 -4.78 -1.56
N HIS A 113 -9.88 -3.62 -1.34
CA HIS A 113 -10.28 -2.36 -1.95
C HIS A 113 -9.06 -1.70 -2.61
N LYS A 114 -9.28 -1.04 -3.74
CA LYS A 114 -8.23 -0.32 -4.45
C LYS A 114 -8.29 1.17 -4.16
N LEU A 115 -7.14 1.73 -3.80
CA LEU A 115 -6.92 3.18 -3.70
C LEU A 115 -6.04 3.66 -4.85
N HIS A 116 -6.25 4.90 -5.30
CA HIS A 116 -5.24 5.55 -6.11
C HIS A 116 -3.94 5.68 -5.31
N HIS A 117 -2.81 5.46 -5.97
CA HIS A 117 -1.53 5.66 -5.31
C HIS A 117 -1.38 7.15 -4.93
N TYR A 118 -0.98 7.43 -3.70
CA TYR A 118 -0.90 8.79 -3.17
C TYR A 118 0.09 9.70 -3.92
N SER A 119 1.07 9.13 -4.64
CA SER A 119 1.98 9.85 -5.54
C SER A 119 1.50 9.91 -6.99
N TRP A 120 0.33 9.34 -7.30
CA TRP A 120 -0.19 9.36 -8.66
C TRP A 120 -0.48 10.78 -9.15
N ARG A 121 0.02 11.07 -10.35
CA ARG A 121 -0.06 12.39 -10.99
C ARG A 121 -0.84 12.37 -12.30
N GLY A 122 -1.50 11.24 -12.60
CA GLY A 122 -2.22 11.03 -13.86
C GLY A 122 -3.46 11.90 -14.06
N SER A 123 -3.86 12.66 -13.05
CA SER A 123 -4.97 13.60 -13.11
C SER A 123 -4.61 14.86 -12.33
N GLU A 124 -4.92 16.02 -12.89
CA GLU A 124 -4.80 17.32 -12.18
C GLU A 124 -5.63 17.34 -10.88
N TYR A 125 -6.71 16.55 -10.84
CA TYR A 125 -7.55 16.41 -9.64
C TYR A 125 -6.76 15.92 -8.41
N TYR A 126 -5.82 14.99 -8.58
CA TYR A 126 -5.04 14.45 -7.47
C TYR A 126 -3.65 15.07 -7.31
N LYS A 127 -3.20 15.83 -8.32
CA LYS A 127 -1.88 16.43 -8.33
C LYS A 127 -1.73 17.42 -7.17
N ASN A 128 -0.84 17.08 -6.22
CA ASN A 128 -0.57 17.88 -5.03
C ASN A 128 -1.79 18.29 -4.20
N ASN A 129 -2.95 17.69 -4.41
CA ASN A 129 -4.19 18.03 -3.73
C ASN A 129 -4.53 16.99 -2.65
N LYS A 130 -4.17 17.31 -1.42
CA LYS A 130 -4.44 16.46 -0.25
C LYS A 130 -5.93 16.32 0.07
N GLU A 131 -6.72 17.35 -0.20
CA GLU A 131 -8.17 17.37 0.04
C GLU A 131 -8.89 16.39 -0.89
N ASN A 132 -8.55 16.43 -2.18
CA ASN A 132 -9.12 15.51 -3.15
C ASN A 132 -8.71 14.06 -2.84
N TYR A 133 -7.46 13.86 -2.38
CA TYR A 133 -7.02 12.53 -1.98
C TYR A 133 -7.78 12.03 -0.75
N ARG A 134 -8.02 12.90 0.25
CA ARG A 134 -8.85 12.59 1.41
C ARG A 134 -10.27 12.20 1.01
N LYS A 135 -10.91 12.96 0.12
CA LYS A 135 -12.24 12.66 -0.40
C LYS A 135 -12.27 11.29 -1.06
N HIS A 136 -11.32 11.00 -1.95
CA HIS A 136 -11.20 9.69 -2.60
C HIS A 136 -11.10 8.54 -1.57
N LEU A 137 -10.25 8.69 -0.57
CA LEU A 137 -10.04 7.67 0.46
C LEU A 137 -11.32 7.43 1.26
N LEU A 138 -12.04 8.48 1.65
CA LEU A 138 -13.30 8.36 2.37
C LEU A 138 -14.39 7.68 1.54
N GLU A 139 -14.47 7.95 0.24
CA GLU A 139 -15.42 7.30 -0.66
C GLU A 139 -15.22 5.78 -0.73
N GLN A 140 -14.00 5.28 -0.50
CA GLN A 140 -13.72 3.84 -0.50
C GLN A 140 -14.16 3.13 0.80
N ILE A 141 -14.33 3.87 1.91
CA ILE A 141 -14.80 3.28 3.17
C ILE A 141 -16.27 2.84 3.07
N TYR A 142 -17.05 3.61 2.32
CA TYR A 142 -18.51 3.48 2.28
C TYR A 142 -19.01 2.68 1.08
N ARG A 143 -18.09 2.08 0.30
CA ARG A 143 -18.37 1.13 -0.77
C ARG A 143 -18.24 -0.31 -0.27
#